data_e6ce4296b14176e5d04e5592eee1b795
#
_entry.id   e6ce4296b14176e5d04e5592eee1b795
#
_cell.length_a   1.000
_cell.length_b   1.000
_cell.length_c   1.000
_cell.angle_alpha   90.00
_cell.angle_beta   90.00
_cell.angle_gamma   90.00
#
_symmetry.space_group_name_H-M   'P 1'
#
loop_
_entity.id
_entity.type
_entity.pdbx_description
1 polymer ?
#
loop_
_entity_poly.entity_id
_entity_poly.type
_entity_poly.pdbx_seq_one_letter_code
_entity_poly.pdbx_strand_id
1 'polypeptide(L)'
;MPVGTETTLQPDPTLFATAPGISRIEIVPADLTLKSGEKRRFVARVYDESGAEVASPTVAWYSMGGQITPDGEFFGVNEGERTVLALVNGAMATTSVTVLAPEIASLSVFTDVPSRVAAGSALPLEFHALNSANRWEFEPAVEIVSSAPDVVSVDGRMLHALKPGRATVTLTADQANESYAIEVVPAAGNFAITGAPEGEIRTGDVVTLGTSVAAAQPLWSVSGDGAEIYPNGDFVAEKAGRYIVVAKLGDAVSTASIQARDRGLTGRVHIVGHGMNPDMYTADIWPQNGYVYMGTHQANQIRTYDVSDPANPVLTDSVSVDARVINSVKVSEDGKWLAATREGATNRRNGILFYSLEDPAHPRLVSEYTETVTSGVHNVFWVGDLLYATNDGTGDMHIIDLSDPASPKEIGRWGIPVVGKSLHDIWAQDDILYMSYMMDGLVIMDLGGAGKGGTPEKPVLVSRIFYPDGPTHNALRNHDYVFIGDEDFSLTGTKPGIEGLSADPRGEVHVIDVTDLEHPVYAARYDVPEAGAHNFWIRDDVLYVGFYQGGIRAVDISGDLRGDLYRQGREIAHFLPAAGPEDAKLPYSPMTWGVYPMFTNGWQDTGGTLFATDYNSGLWSFTVELPEEPIS
;
A
#
# COMPACT_ATOMS: atom_id res chain seq x y z
N MET A 1 -11.41 -5.24 3.39
CA MET A 1 -12.76 -5.38 2.77
C MET A 1 -12.59 -6.23 1.54
N PRO A 2 -13.50 -7.13 1.16
CA PRO A 2 -13.32 -7.88 -0.06
C PRO A 2 -13.22 -6.87 -1.22
N VAL A 3 -12.10 -6.89 -1.92
CA VAL A 3 -11.92 -6.23 -3.20
C VAL A 3 -13.02 -6.73 -4.11
N GLY A 4 -13.93 -5.81 -4.53
CA GLY A 4 -14.97 -6.14 -5.47
C GLY A 4 -15.99 -7.13 -4.93
N THR A 5 -16.72 -6.79 -3.90
CA THR A 5 -18.13 -7.13 -3.94
C THR A 5 -18.63 -6.41 -5.19
N GLU A 6 -18.79 -7.18 -6.27
CA GLU A 6 -19.80 -6.80 -7.25
C GLU A 6 -20.93 -6.23 -6.42
N THR A 7 -21.12 -4.92 -6.49
CA THR A 7 -22.33 -4.32 -5.99
C THR A 7 -23.39 -4.97 -6.88
N THR A 8 -23.93 -6.09 -6.44
CA THR A 8 -25.21 -6.55 -6.92
C THR A 8 -26.18 -5.47 -6.48
N LEU A 9 -26.20 -4.38 -7.27
CA LEU A 9 -27.32 -3.48 -7.28
C LEU A 9 -28.52 -4.40 -7.38
N GLN A 10 -29.27 -4.54 -6.28
CA GLN A 10 -30.57 -5.21 -6.36
C GLN A 10 -31.31 -4.48 -7.50
N PRO A 11 -31.54 -5.13 -8.63
CA PRO A 11 -32.12 -4.43 -9.76
C PRO A 11 -33.44 -3.85 -9.28
N ASP A 12 -33.70 -2.60 -9.65
CA ASP A 12 -35.01 -1.97 -9.38
C ASP A 12 -36.11 -2.96 -9.79
N PRO A 13 -36.96 -3.41 -8.86
CA PRO A 13 -38.00 -4.40 -9.20
C PRO A 13 -38.91 -3.95 -10.35
N THR A 14 -38.96 -2.65 -10.65
CA THR A 14 -39.70 -2.14 -11.83
C THR A 14 -39.03 -2.50 -13.16
N LEU A 15 -37.73 -2.80 -13.16
CA LEU A 15 -36.98 -3.27 -14.34
C LEU A 15 -37.36 -4.72 -14.73
N PHE A 16 -37.95 -5.49 -13.81
CA PHE A 16 -38.44 -6.85 -14.04
C PHE A 16 -39.94 -6.90 -14.25
N ALA A 17 -40.67 -5.77 -14.13
CA ALA A 17 -42.06 -5.72 -14.49
C ALA A 17 -42.16 -5.97 -16.01
N THR A 18 -42.77 -7.07 -16.39
CA THR A 18 -43.06 -7.38 -17.80
C THR A 18 -43.97 -6.28 -18.35
N ALA A 19 -43.36 -5.25 -18.96
CA ALA A 19 -44.14 -4.35 -19.79
C ALA A 19 -44.51 -5.11 -21.09
N PRO A 20 -45.78 -5.22 -21.42
CA PRO A 20 -46.18 -5.77 -22.71
C PRO A 20 -45.57 -4.90 -23.81
N GLY A 21 -44.81 -5.49 -24.71
CA GLY A 21 -44.49 -4.83 -25.95
C GLY A 21 -43.04 -4.75 -26.39
N ILE A 22 -42.04 -5.34 -25.71
CA ILE A 22 -40.66 -5.36 -26.23
C ILE A 22 -40.43 -6.67 -27.00
N SER A 23 -40.15 -6.55 -28.30
CA SER A 23 -39.88 -7.69 -29.17
C SER A 23 -38.40 -7.96 -29.36
N ARG A 24 -37.55 -6.90 -29.29
CA ARG A 24 -36.12 -7.02 -29.57
C ARG A 24 -35.31 -5.88 -28.93
N ILE A 25 -34.10 -6.22 -28.48
CA ILE A 25 -33.07 -5.27 -28.05
C ILE A 25 -31.82 -5.53 -28.90
N GLU A 26 -31.20 -4.49 -29.42
CA GLU A 26 -29.92 -4.52 -30.11
C GLU A 26 -28.93 -3.68 -29.34
N ILE A 27 -27.78 -4.26 -28.96
CA ILE A 27 -26.66 -3.53 -28.35
C ILE A 27 -25.71 -3.09 -29.45
N VAL A 28 -25.37 -1.80 -29.48
CA VAL A 28 -24.48 -1.20 -30.47
C VAL A 28 -23.36 -0.46 -29.76
N PRO A 29 -22.07 -0.71 -30.14
CA PRO A 29 -21.59 -1.68 -31.12
C PRO A 29 -21.74 -3.12 -30.61
N ALA A 30 -21.79 -4.09 -31.53
CA ALA A 30 -21.75 -5.51 -31.21
C ALA A 30 -20.36 -6.07 -31.47
N ASP A 31 -19.99 -7.14 -30.73
CA ASP A 31 -18.76 -7.92 -30.92
C ASP A 31 -17.50 -7.03 -31.05
N LEU A 32 -17.28 -6.23 -30.04
CA LEU A 32 -16.24 -5.20 -30.01
C LEU A 32 -14.89 -5.77 -29.50
N THR A 33 -13.80 -5.33 -30.12
CA THR A 33 -12.44 -5.52 -29.58
C THR A 33 -11.89 -4.21 -29.05
N LEU A 34 -11.36 -4.20 -27.82
CA LEU A 34 -10.78 -3.06 -27.15
C LEU A 34 -9.39 -3.43 -26.60
N LYS A 35 -8.49 -2.47 -26.49
CA LYS A 35 -7.30 -2.61 -25.64
C LYS A 35 -7.70 -2.47 -24.17
N SER A 36 -6.95 -3.10 -23.27
CA SER A 36 -7.12 -2.89 -21.83
C SER A 36 -7.05 -1.41 -21.46
N GLY A 37 -8.00 -0.94 -20.64
CA GLY A 37 -8.13 0.48 -20.25
C GLY A 37 -8.91 1.36 -21.24
N GLU A 38 -9.18 0.90 -22.46
CA GLU A 38 -10.02 1.66 -23.39
C GLU A 38 -11.49 1.66 -22.96
N LYS A 39 -12.12 2.82 -23.16
CA LYS A 39 -13.55 3.02 -22.88
C LYS A 39 -14.39 2.99 -24.15
N ARG A 40 -15.57 2.41 -24.06
CA ARG A 40 -16.53 2.43 -25.17
C ARG A 40 -17.96 2.53 -24.65
N ARG A 41 -18.71 3.45 -25.22
CA ARG A 41 -20.14 3.59 -24.92
C ARG A 41 -20.95 2.64 -25.76
N PHE A 42 -21.82 1.88 -25.09
CA PHE A 42 -22.87 1.05 -25.70
C PHE A 42 -24.19 1.78 -25.68
N VAL A 43 -25.01 1.51 -26.68
CA VAL A 43 -26.38 2.00 -26.80
C VAL A 43 -27.29 0.79 -27.03
N ALA A 44 -28.39 0.70 -26.29
CA ALA A 44 -29.44 -0.29 -26.56
C ALA A 44 -30.54 0.31 -27.45
N ARG A 45 -30.73 -0.24 -28.64
CA ARG A 45 -31.90 0.03 -29.46
C ARG A 45 -32.97 -0.97 -29.11
N VAL A 46 -34.14 -0.48 -28.73
CA VAL A 46 -35.24 -1.29 -28.23
C VAL A 46 -36.39 -1.17 -29.19
N TYR A 47 -37.00 -2.31 -29.57
CA TYR A 47 -38.10 -2.38 -30.53
C TYR A 47 -39.31 -3.00 -29.87
N ASP A 48 -40.50 -2.46 -30.13
CA ASP A 48 -41.78 -2.97 -29.68
C ASP A 48 -42.29 -4.16 -30.57
N GLU A 49 -43.42 -4.73 -30.21
CA GLU A 49 -44.03 -5.84 -30.97
C GLU A 49 -44.42 -5.47 -32.41
N SER A 50 -44.58 -4.19 -32.70
CA SER A 50 -44.84 -3.71 -34.08
C SER A 50 -43.56 -3.54 -34.89
N GLY A 51 -42.39 -3.66 -34.26
CA GLY A 51 -41.08 -3.42 -34.85
C GLY A 51 -40.69 -1.94 -34.85
N ALA A 52 -41.43 -1.06 -34.19
CA ALA A 52 -41.07 0.34 -34.06
C ALA A 52 -40.05 0.53 -32.94
N GLU A 53 -39.08 1.45 -33.14
CA GLU A 53 -38.09 1.77 -32.14
C GLU A 53 -38.71 2.57 -30.98
N VAL A 54 -38.50 2.09 -29.75
CA VAL A 54 -38.99 2.74 -28.52
C VAL A 54 -38.10 3.96 -28.20
N ALA A 55 -38.74 5.12 -28.12
CA ALA A 55 -38.01 6.36 -27.79
C ALA A 55 -37.62 6.37 -26.32
N SER A 56 -36.32 6.66 -26.04
CA SER A 56 -35.77 6.84 -24.69
C SER A 56 -36.07 5.69 -23.69
N PRO A 57 -35.75 4.44 -24.01
CA PRO A 57 -35.97 3.33 -23.08
C PRO A 57 -35.09 3.48 -21.84
N THR A 58 -35.62 3.11 -20.67
CA THR A 58 -34.80 2.95 -19.47
C THR A 58 -34.04 1.64 -19.56
N VAL A 59 -32.72 1.70 -19.67
CA VAL A 59 -31.82 0.55 -19.81
C VAL A 59 -31.03 0.35 -18.55
N ALA A 60 -31.05 -0.85 -17.98
CA ALA A 60 -30.10 -1.27 -16.96
C ALA A 60 -28.95 -2.02 -17.64
N TRP A 61 -27.74 -1.56 -17.40
CA TRP A 61 -26.53 -2.13 -17.96
C TRP A 61 -25.82 -3.00 -16.94
N TYR A 62 -25.29 -4.14 -17.40
CA TYR A 62 -24.46 -5.05 -16.60
C TYR A 62 -23.27 -5.53 -17.42
N SER A 63 -22.23 -5.96 -16.75
CA SER A 63 -21.04 -6.52 -17.40
C SER A 63 -20.53 -7.72 -16.60
N MET A 64 -20.06 -8.73 -17.29
CA MET A 64 -19.35 -9.87 -16.71
C MET A 64 -17.87 -9.74 -17.07
N GLY A 65 -17.02 -9.53 -16.07
CA GLY A 65 -15.57 -9.41 -16.23
C GLY A 65 -15.08 -8.06 -16.74
N GLY A 66 -15.89 -7.01 -16.66
CA GLY A 66 -15.54 -5.61 -16.95
C GLY A 66 -16.41 -4.69 -16.12
N GLN A 67 -16.24 -3.39 -16.27
CA GLN A 67 -17.09 -2.39 -15.61
C GLN A 67 -17.94 -1.67 -16.64
N ILE A 68 -19.17 -1.34 -16.28
CA ILE A 68 -20.09 -0.56 -17.13
C ILE A 68 -20.88 0.43 -16.27
N THR A 69 -20.93 1.68 -16.73
CA THR A 69 -21.67 2.73 -16.04
C THR A 69 -23.19 2.64 -16.34
N PRO A 70 -24.04 3.27 -15.53
CA PRO A 70 -25.48 3.31 -15.78
C PRO A 70 -25.88 3.92 -17.13
N ASP A 71 -25.03 4.72 -17.74
CA ASP A 71 -25.24 5.33 -19.07
C ASP A 71 -24.57 4.54 -20.20
N GLY A 72 -24.07 3.33 -19.92
CA GLY A 72 -23.58 2.37 -20.90
C GLY A 72 -22.11 2.56 -21.32
N GLU A 73 -21.30 3.31 -20.58
CA GLU A 73 -19.85 3.37 -20.85
C GLU A 73 -19.17 2.14 -20.24
N PHE A 74 -18.65 1.26 -21.09
CA PHE A 74 -17.92 0.05 -20.72
C PHE A 74 -16.41 0.30 -20.74
N PHE A 75 -15.70 -0.34 -19.82
CA PHE A 75 -14.25 -0.49 -19.87
C PHE A 75 -13.82 -1.84 -19.33
N GLY A 76 -12.91 -2.48 -20.05
CA GLY A 76 -12.28 -3.73 -19.68
C GLY A 76 -10.91 -3.46 -19.05
N VAL A 77 -10.68 -4.01 -17.85
CA VAL A 77 -9.40 -3.86 -17.16
C VAL A 77 -8.47 -5.03 -17.50
N ASN A 78 -8.97 -6.25 -17.40
CA ASN A 78 -8.22 -7.46 -17.65
C ASN A 78 -8.50 -8.02 -19.05
N GLU A 79 -7.49 -8.60 -19.68
CA GLU A 79 -7.63 -9.27 -20.97
C GLU A 79 -8.62 -10.43 -20.97
N GLY A 80 -9.15 -10.75 -22.13
CA GLY A 80 -10.05 -11.88 -22.36
C GLY A 80 -11.45 -11.46 -22.84
N GLU A 81 -12.33 -12.45 -23.01
CA GLU A 81 -13.69 -12.20 -23.42
C GLU A 81 -14.57 -11.73 -22.25
N ARG A 82 -15.35 -10.71 -22.49
CA ARG A 82 -16.28 -10.07 -21.57
C ARG A 82 -17.67 -10.02 -22.17
N THR A 83 -18.70 -9.98 -21.33
CA THR A 83 -20.08 -9.87 -21.78
C THR A 83 -20.70 -8.59 -21.27
N VAL A 84 -21.28 -7.81 -22.15
CA VAL A 84 -22.13 -6.66 -21.82
C VAL A 84 -23.58 -7.07 -22.00
N LEU A 85 -24.43 -6.72 -21.04
CA LEU A 85 -25.85 -7.05 -20.97
C LEU A 85 -26.67 -5.78 -20.82
N ALA A 86 -27.72 -5.66 -21.64
CA ALA A 86 -28.76 -4.65 -21.52
C ALA A 86 -30.07 -5.30 -21.09
N LEU A 87 -30.69 -4.77 -20.04
CA LEU A 87 -31.99 -5.21 -19.52
C LEU A 87 -32.99 -4.06 -19.64
N VAL A 88 -34.12 -4.31 -20.26
CA VAL A 88 -35.22 -3.36 -20.44
C VAL A 88 -36.55 -4.06 -20.21
N ASN A 89 -37.28 -3.67 -19.15
CA ASN A 89 -38.61 -4.22 -18.81
C ASN A 89 -38.68 -5.77 -18.83
N GLY A 90 -37.60 -6.44 -18.33
CA GLY A 90 -37.53 -7.90 -18.30
C GLY A 90 -37.04 -8.57 -19.60
N ALA A 91 -36.95 -7.85 -20.72
CA ALA A 91 -36.27 -8.31 -21.92
C ALA A 91 -34.77 -8.07 -21.83
N MET A 92 -33.95 -9.00 -22.34
CA MET A 92 -32.49 -8.99 -22.17
C MET A 92 -31.80 -9.20 -23.53
N ALA A 93 -30.70 -8.49 -23.75
CA ALA A 93 -29.76 -8.74 -24.82
C ALA A 93 -28.33 -8.73 -24.30
N THR A 94 -27.45 -9.44 -25.00
CA THR A 94 -26.00 -9.49 -24.67
C THR A 94 -25.17 -9.24 -25.91
N THR A 95 -23.97 -8.73 -25.70
CA THR A 95 -22.91 -8.64 -26.72
C THR A 95 -21.58 -9.00 -26.10
N SER A 96 -20.63 -9.51 -26.91
CA SER A 96 -19.27 -9.81 -26.46
C SER A 96 -18.34 -8.61 -26.64
N VAL A 97 -17.34 -8.55 -25.77
CA VAL A 97 -16.23 -7.61 -25.85
C VAL A 97 -14.95 -8.40 -25.62
N THR A 98 -14.07 -8.41 -26.61
CA THR A 98 -12.72 -8.96 -26.46
C THR A 98 -11.80 -7.84 -25.99
N VAL A 99 -11.25 -7.98 -24.77
CA VAL A 99 -10.25 -7.06 -24.24
C VAL A 99 -8.87 -7.67 -24.54
N LEU A 100 -8.06 -6.95 -25.31
CA LEU A 100 -6.69 -7.35 -25.65
C LEU A 100 -5.75 -7.00 -24.50
N ALA A 101 -4.68 -7.80 -24.37
CA ALA A 101 -3.57 -7.46 -23.46
C ALA A 101 -3.03 -6.05 -23.78
N PRO A 102 -2.70 -5.26 -22.76
CA PRO A 102 -2.06 -3.97 -22.99
C PRO A 102 -0.62 -4.17 -23.46
N GLU A 103 -0.14 -3.30 -24.35
CA GLU A 103 1.27 -3.28 -24.77
C GLU A 103 2.14 -2.70 -23.65
N ILE A 104 3.41 -3.14 -23.55
CA ILE A 104 4.38 -2.54 -22.65
C ILE A 104 4.73 -1.14 -23.15
N ALA A 105 4.54 -0.13 -22.30
CA ALA A 105 4.75 1.28 -22.61
C ALA A 105 6.11 1.79 -22.11
N SER A 106 6.59 1.31 -20.95
CA SER A 106 7.89 1.66 -20.40
C SER A 106 8.49 0.52 -19.59
N LEU A 107 9.82 0.49 -19.49
CA LEU A 107 10.59 -0.38 -18.63
C LEU A 107 11.19 0.44 -17.50
N SER A 108 11.17 -0.10 -16.28
CA SER A 108 11.87 0.45 -15.12
C SER A 108 12.91 -0.58 -14.68
N VAL A 109 14.20 -0.26 -14.86
CA VAL A 109 15.31 -1.14 -14.47
C VAL A 109 15.82 -0.67 -13.11
N PHE A 110 15.79 -1.55 -12.11
CA PHE A 110 16.20 -1.25 -10.74
C PHE A 110 17.65 -1.63 -10.45
N THR A 111 18.25 -2.48 -11.30
CA THR A 111 19.68 -2.77 -11.21
C THR A 111 20.46 -1.52 -11.60
N ASP A 112 21.35 -1.07 -10.72
CA ASP A 112 22.38 -0.12 -11.12
C ASP A 112 23.33 -0.82 -12.11
N VAL A 113 23.18 -0.52 -13.41
CA VAL A 113 24.03 -1.07 -14.49
C VAL A 113 25.22 -0.15 -14.68
N PRO A 114 26.41 -0.48 -14.12
CA PRO A 114 27.57 0.40 -14.20
C PRO A 114 28.09 0.50 -15.63
N SER A 115 28.49 1.70 -16.02
CA SER A 115 29.09 1.94 -17.35
C SER A 115 30.45 1.27 -17.55
N ARG A 116 31.05 0.75 -16.44
CA ARG A 116 32.38 0.13 -16.46
C ARG A 116 32.44 -1.05 -15.48
N VAL A 117 32.82 -2.23 -15.96
CA VAL A 117 32.89 -3.46 -15.16
C VAL A 117 34.17 -4.23 -15.45
N ALA A 118 34.69 -4.99 -14.48
CA ALA A 118 35.80 -5.91 -14.70
C ALA A 118 35.35 -7.17 -15.43
N ALA A 119 36.22 -7.73 -16.28
CA ALA A 119 35.95 -9.03 -16.90
C ALA A 119 35.74 -10.11 -15.84
N GLY A 120 34.79 -11.01 -16.05
CA GLY A 120 34.33 -12.01 -15.09
C GLY A 120 33.17 -11.53 -14.19
N SER A 121 32.78 -10.25 -14.23
CA SER A 121 31.59 -9.74 -13.53
C SER A 121 30.30 -10.36 -14.04
N ALA A 122 29.33 -10.52 -13.13
CA ALA A 122 27.97 -10.96 -13.42
C ALA A 122 26.98 -9.98 -12.77
N LEU A 123 26.02 -9.50 -13.56
CA LEU A 123 25.05 -8.48 -13.16
C LEU A 123 23.64 -9.03 -13.40
N PRO A 124 22.85 -9.30 -12.37
CA PRO A 124 21.42 -9.58 -12.55
C PRO A 124 20.70 -8.29 -12.95
N LEU A 125 19.79 -8.41 -13.92
CA LEU A 125 18.90 -7.33 -14.30
C LEU A 125 17.56 -7.51 -13.61
N GLU A 126 17.20 -6.58 -12.75
CA GLU A 126 15.89 -6.49 -12.12
C GLU A 126 15.11 -5.36 -12.77
N PHE A 127 13.94 -5.67 -13.28
CA PHE A 127 13.09 -4.70 -13.95
C PHE A 127 11.63 -5.09 -13.86
N HIS A 128 10.77 -4.08 -13.85
CA HIS A 128 9.34 -4.17 -14.07
C HIS A 128 8.96 -3.36 -15.30
N ALA A 129 7.75 -3.54 -15.76
CA ALA A 129 7.22 -2.77 -16.86
C ALA A 129 5.94 -2.04 -16.46
N LEU A 130 5.69 -0.90 -17.08
CA LEU A 130 4.40 -0.25 -17.04
C LEU A 130 3.75 -0.44 -18.42
N ASN A 131 2.53 -0.97 -18.43
CA ASN A 131 1.80 -1.20 -19.67
C ASN A 131 1.03 0.05 -20.13
N SER A 132 0.44 0.01 -21.30
CA SER A 132 -0.32 1.13 -21.91
C SER A 132 -1.60 1.50 -21.15
N ALA A 133 -2.04 0.68 -20.19
CA ALA A 133 -3.10 0.99 -19.23
C ALA A 133 -2.58 1.59 -17.92
N ASN A 134 -1.29 1.94 -17.85
CA ASN A 134 -0.56 2.41 -16.66
C ASN A 134 -0.57 1.43 -15.49
N ARG A 135 -0.67 0.13 -15.76
CA ARG A 135 -0.57 -0.94 -14.77
C ARG A 135 0.80 -1.59 -14.81
N TRP A 136 1.23 -2.06 -13.66
CA TRP A 136 2.50 -2.76 -13.52
C TRP A 136 2.42 -4.20 -14.03
N GLU A 137 3.48 -4.60 -14.74
CA GLU A 137 3.73 -5.96 -15.20
C GLU A 137 5.05 -6.43 -14.55
N PHE A 138 4.97 -7.48 -13.71
CA PHE A 138 6.13 -7.96 -12.94
C PHE A 138 7.03 -8.90 -13.72
N GLU A 139 6.44 -9.68 -14.59
CA GLU A 139 7.15 -10.66 -15.44
C GLU A 139 6.94 -10.33 -16.92
N PRO A 140 7.31 -9.09 -17.36
CA PRO A 140 7.14 -8.71 -18.75
C PRO A 140 8.02 -9.56 -19.65
N ALA A 141 7.51 -9.89 -20.82
CA ALA A 141 8.31 -10.52 -21.86
C ALA A 141 9.27 -9.48 -22.46
N VAL A 142 10.54 -9.53 -22.07
CA VAL A 142 11.60 -8.60 -22.50
C VAL A 142 12.65 -9.35 -23.29
N GLU A 143 12.95 -8.86 -24.49
CA GLU A 143 14.12 -9.30 -25.26
C GLU A 143 15.35 -8.51 -24.80
N ILE A 144 16.42 -9.21 -24.42
CA ILE A 144 17.67 -8.59 -23.96
C ILE A 144 18.78 -8.98 -24.92
N VAL A 145 19.36 -7.99 -25.59
CA VAL A 145 20.35 -8.20 -26.65
C VAL A 145 21.63 -7.42 -26.36
N SER A 146 22.78 -8.08 -26.54
CA SER A 146 24.08 -7.44 -26.50
C SER A 146 24.60 -7.18 -27.91
N SER A 147 25.11 -5.98 -28.18
CA SER A 147 25.74 -5.61 -29.45
C SER A 147 27.09 -6.33 -29.70
N ALA A 148 27.70 -6.87 -28.63
CA ALA A 148 28.95 -7.64 -28.67
C ALA A 148 28.88 -8.79 -27.68
N PRO A 149 28.23 -9.95 -28.03
CA PRO A 149 28.02 -11.06 -27.12
C PRO A 149 29.29 -11.73 -26.62
N ASP A 150 30.40 -11.56 -27.32
CA ASP A 150 31.72 -12.02 -26.93
C ASP A 150 32.43 -11.11 -25.92
N VAL A 151 31.91 -9.89 -25.69
CA VAL A 151 32.35 -8.95 -24.66
C VAL A 151 31.41 -8.99 -23.45
N VAL A 152 30.10 -8.86 -23.67
CA VAL A 152 29.05 -9.04 -22.68
C VAL A 152 28.01 -10.00 -23.21
N SER A 153 27.90 -11.20 -22.63
CA SER A 153 26.84 -12.16 -22.98
C SER A 153 25.61 -11.97 -22.08
N VAL A 154 24.45 -12.39 -22.57
CA VAL A 154 23.17 -12.38 -21.87
C VAL A 154 22.72 -13.82 -21.66
N ASP A 155 22.35 -14.18 -20.44
CA ASP A 155 21.74 -15.46 -20.08
C ASP A 155 20.50 -15.19 -19.20
N GLY A 156 19.32 -15.26 -19.82
CA GLY A 156 18.08 -14.80 -19.19
C GLY A 156 18.17 -13.33 -18.78
N ARG A 157 18.03 -13.06 -17.49
CA ARG A 157 18.20 -11.72 -16.90
C ARG A 157 19.63 -11.46 -16.37
N MET A 158 20.61 -12.32 -16.66
CA MET A 158 21.97 -12.17 -16.18
C MET A 158 22.88 -11.68 -17.30
N LEU A 159 23.64 -10.61 -17.04
CA LEU A 159 24.72 -10.12 -17.89
C LEU A 159 26.06 -10.68 -17.42
N HIS A 160 26.87 -11.23 -18.32
CA HIS A 160 28.21 -11.70 -18.01
C HIS A 160 29.25 -10.92 -18.80
N ALA A 161 30.13 -10.20 -18.11
CA ALA A 161 31.27 -9.50 -18.69
C ALA A 161 32.41 -10.49 -18.98
N LEU A 162 32.64 -10.85 -20.24
CA LEU A 162 33.53 -11.96 -20.62
C LEU A 162 34.97 -11.53 -20.84
N LYS A 163 35.20 -10.49 -21.64
CA LYS A 163 36.54 -10.01 -22.01
C LYS A 163 36.56 -8.50 -22.21
N PRO A 164 37.74 -7.85 -22.08
CA PRO A 164 37.86 -6.41 -22.32
C PRO A 164 37.33 -5.97 -23.69
N GLY A 165 36.56 -4.88 -23.69
CA GLY A 165 35.88 -4.33 -24.85
C GLY A 165 34.72 -3.42 -24.49
N ARG A 166 33.90 -3.10 -25.48
CA ARG A 166 32.66 -2.32 -25.28
C ARG A 166 31.48 -3.05 -25.87
N ALA A 167 30.36 -3.02 -25.17
CA ALA A 167 29.08 -3.55 -25.62
C ALA A 167 27.96 -2.59 -25.23
N THR A 168 26.90 -2.57 -26.00
CA THR A 168 25.62 -1.97 -25.59
C THR A 168 24.65 -3.11 -25.38
N VAL A 169 24.03 -3.15 -24.20
CA VAL A 169 22.95 -4.06 -23.87
C VAL A 169 21.63 -3.31 -24.04
N THR A 170 20.73 -3.86 -24.82
CA THR A 170 19.41 -3.28 -25.08
C THR A 170 18.32 -4.24 -24.59
N LEU A 171 17.40 -3.71 -23.81
CA LEU A 171 16.16 -4.35 -23.37
C LEU A 171 15.03 -3.82 -24.24
N THR A 172 14.20 -4.70 -24.80
CA THR A 172 13.08 -4.30 -25.66
C THR A 172 11.83 -5.10 -25.28
N ALA A 173 10.72 -4.39 -25.11
CA ALA A 173 9.40 -4.97 -24.91
C ALA A 173 8.34 -4.07 -25.59
N ASP A 174 7.67 -4.60 -26.60
CA ASP A 174 6.71 -3.86 -27.43
C ASP A 174 7.28 -2.50 -27.92
N GLN A 175 6.79 -1.40 -27.33
CA GLN A 175 7.21 -0.04 -27.66
C GLN A 175 8.32 0.49 -26.74
N ALA A 176 8.58 -0.19 -25.63
CA ALA A 176 9.56 0.24 -24.63
C ALA A 176 10.96 -0.30 -24.97
N ASN A 177 11.97 0.53 -24.77
CA ASN A 177 13.36 0.09 -24.87
C ASN A 177 14.24 0.87 -23.89
N GLU A 178 15.25 0.17 -23.34
CA GLU A 178 16.31 0.72 -22.52
C GLU A 178 17.65 0.23 -23.00
N SER A 179 18.70 1.04 -22.90
CA SER A 179 20.04 0.68 -23.41
C SER A 179 21.15 1.14 -22.48
N TYR A 180 22.07 0.23 -22.21
CA TYR A 180 23.21 0.45 -21.32
C TYR A 180 24.52 0.21 -22.06
N ALA A 181 25.39 1.23 -22.11
CA ALA A 181 26.74 1.12 -22.67
C ALA A 181 27.70 0.64 -21.58
N ILE A 182 28.30 -0.52 -21.77
CA ILE A 182 29.19 -1.17 -20.80
C ILE A 182 30.59 -1.26 -21.37
N GLU A 183 31.58 -0.72 -20.67
CA GLU A 183 33.00 -0.95 -20.92
C GLU A 183 33.51 -2.07 -20.02
N VAL A 184 33.91 -3.17 -20.58
CA VAL A 184 34.56 -4.27 -19.84
C VAL A 184 36.06 -4.00 -19.80
N VAL A 185 36.63 -3.92 -18.60
CA VAL A 185 38.08 -3.74 -18.37
C VAL A 185 38.75 -5.04 -17.93
N PRO A 186 40.07 -5.18 -18.08
CA PRO A 186 40.77 -6.40 -17.61
C PRO A 186 40.53 -6.63 -16.11
N ALA A 187 40.26 -7.88 -15.72
CA ALA A 187 40.25 -8.28 -14.31
C ALA A 187 41.68 -8.49 -13.80
N ALA A 188 41.91 -8.24 -12.51
CA ALA A 188 43.11 -8.75 -11.82
C ALA A 188 42.97 -10.27 -11.60
N GLY A 189 44.07 -11.02 -11.62
CA GLY A 189 44.01 -12.49 -11.52
C GLY A 189 43.45 -12.99 -10.19
N ASN A 190 43.99 -12.54 -9.06
CA ASN A 190 43.48 -12.87 -7.72
C ASN A 190 42.87 -11.62 -7.09
N PHE A 191 41.82 -11.81 -6.31
CA PHE A 191 41.16 -10.73 -5.56
C PHE A 191 40.81 -11.20 -4.15
N ALA A 192 40.51 -10.26 -3.28
CA ALA A 192 40.01 -10.51 -1.94
C ALA A 192 38.66 -9.84 -1.72
N ILE A 193 37.81 -10.45 -0.91
CA ILE A 193 36.63 -9.81 -0.35
C ILE A 193 37.11 -8.74 0.65
N THR A 194 36.51 -7.58 0.62
CA THR A 194 36.76 -6.45 1.53
C THR A 194 35.48 -6.12 2.31
N GLY A 195 35.58 -5.40 3.42
CA GLY A 195 34.42 -5.01 4.21
C GLY A 195 33.91 -6.07 5.19
N ALA A 196 34.52 -7.29 5.21
CA ALA A 196 34.13 -8.30 6.19
C ALA A 196 34.46 -7.79 7.63
N PRO A 197 33.51 -7.93 8.59
CA PRO A 197 33.71 -7.47 9.96
C PRO A 197 34.80 -8.28 10.68
N GLU A 198 35.58 -7.63 11.56
CA GLU A 198 36.59 -8.31 12.39
C GLU A 198 35.95 -9.06 13.58
N GLY A 199 34.73 -8.70 13.97
CA GLY A 199 33.99 -9.26 15.12
C GLY A 199 32.69 -9.93 14.72
N GLU A 200 31.93 -10.33 15.76
CA GLU A 200 30.57 -10.82 15.57
C GLU A 200 29.63 -9.65 15.26
N ILE A 201 28.70 -9.89 14.34
CA ILE A 201 27.55 -9.03 14.07
C ILE A 201 26.29 -9.59 14.75
N ARG A 202 25.24 -8.78 14.87
CA ARG A 202 23.91 -9.26 15.27
C ARG A 202 23.12 -9.72 14.03
N THR A 203 22.18 -10.62 14.20
CA THR A 203 21.20 -10.88 13.14
C THR A 203 20.50 -9.57 12.77
N GLY A 204 20.28 -9.36 11.47
CA GLY A 204 19.70 -8.13 10.93
C GLY A 204 20.68 -6.95 10.77
N ASP A 205 21.92 -7.05 11.24
CA ASP A 205 22.92 -6.04 10.87
C ASP A 205 23.30 -6.23 9.40
N VAL A 206 23.29 -5.15 8.63
CA VAL A 206 23.68 -5.16 7.21
C VAL A 206 25.20 -4.91 7.11
N VAL A 207 25.88 -5.77 6.39
CA VAL A 207 27.32 -5.67 6.13
C VAL A 207 27.57 -5.54 4.64
N THR A 208 27.97 -4.38 4.16
CA THR A 208 28.31 -4.18 2.77
C THR A 208 29.70 -4.70 2.44
N LEU A 209 29.75 -5.76 1.66
CA LEU A 209 30.98 -6.39 1.17
C LEU A 209 31.36 -5.85 -0.19
N GLY A 210 32.64 -5.74 -0.42
CA GLY A 210 33.22 -5.35 -1.70
C GLY A 210 34.35 -6.28 -2.12
N THR A 211 35.07 -5.89 -3.15
CA THR A 211 36.27 -6.60 -3.61
C THR A 211 37.46 -5.67 -3.76
N SER A 212 38.67 -6.23 -3.70
CA SER A 212 39.92 -5.50 -3.95
C SER A 212 40.13 -5.13 -5.43
N VAL A 213 39.23 -5.56 -6.34
CA VAL A 213 39.28 -5.23 -7.77
C VAL A 213 38.29 -4.12 -8.08
N ALA A 214 38.80 -3.01 -8.54
CA ALA A 214 37.95 -1.89 -8.95
C ALA A 214 36.97 -2.28 -10.08
N ALA A 215 35.74 -1.78 -9.99
CA ALA A 215 34.66 -2.04 -10.93
C ALA A 215 34.28 -3.54 -11.08
N ALA A 216 34.66 -4.40 -10.12
CA ALA A 216 34.19 -5.78 -10.12
C ALA A 216 32.74 -5.84 -9.59
N GLN A 217 31.96 -6.64 -10.28
CA GLN A 217 30.62 -7.07 -9.86
C GLN A 217 30.64 -8.61 -9.76
N PRO A 218 31.09 -9.16 -8.63
CA PRO A 218 31.18 -10.61 -8.49
C PRO A 218 29.80 -11.23 -8.32
N LEU A 219 29.67 -12.48 -8.71
CA LEU A 219 28.54 -13.29 -8.31
C LEU A 219 28.73 -13.67 -6.85
N TRP A 220 27.85 -13.15 -6.00
CA TRP A 220 27.84 -13.43 -4.58
C TRP A 220 27.03 -14.68 -4.25
N SER A 221 27.44 -15.39 -3.24
CA SER A 221 26.67 -16.46 -2.61
C SER A 221 27.07 -16.63 -1.15
N VAL A 222 26.20 -17.20 -0.35
CA VAL A 222 26.41 -17.47 1.08
C VAL A 222 26.06 -18.92 1.41
N SER A 223 26.75 -19.50 2.38
CA SER A 223 26.49 -20.87 2.85
C SER A 223 25.27 -20.93 3.77
N GLY A 224 24.42 -21.97 3.60
CA GLY A 224 23.27 -22.23 4.47
C GLY A 224 22.04 -21.43 4.09
N ASP A 225 20.99 -21.49 4.94
CA ASP A 225 19.65 -20.93 4.76
C ASP A 225 19.27 -19.87 5.82
N GLY A 226 20.24 -19.40 6.56
CA GLY A 226 20.05 -18.44 7.66
C GLY A 226 20.66 -17.07 7.40
N ALA A 227 21.05 -16.76 6.17
CA ALA A 227 21.56 -15.47 5.75
C ALA A 227 21.33 -15.23 4.27
N GLU A 228 21.24 -13.98 3.89
CA GLU A 228 21.14 -13.54 2.50
C GLU A 228 22.34 -12.67 2.13
N ILE A 229 22.67 -12.66 0.84
CA ILE A 229 23.63 -11.73 0.25
C ILE A 229 23.09 -11.23 -1.08
N TYR A 230 23.07 -9.93 -1.24
CA TYR A 230 22.50 -9.23 -2.37
C TYR A 230 23.54 -8.95 -3.47
N PRO A 231 23.12 -8.67 -4.70
CA PRO A 231 24.04 -8.41 -5.81
C PRO A 231 25.02 -7.25 -5.57
N ASN A 232 24.62 -6.24 -4.79
CA ASN A 232 25.45 -5.11 -4.41
C ASN A 232 26.50 -5.45 -3.32
N GLY A 233 26.46 -6.68 -2.77
CA GLY A 233 27.36 -7.13 -1.70
C GLY A 233 26.82 -6.95 -0.28
N ASP A 234 25.58 -6.50 -0.10
CA ASP A 234 24.94 -6.42 1.22
C ASP A 234 24.66 -7.82 1.74
N PHE A 235 25.27 -8.14 2.87
CA PHE A 235 25.05 -9.38 3.61
C PHE A 235 24.20 -9.10 4.83
N VAL A 236 23.21 -9.95 5.10
CA VAL A 236 22.41 -9.93 6.33
C VAL A 236 22.18 -11.35 6.84
N ALA A 237 22.37 -11.56 8.14
CA ALA A 237 22.06 -12.83 8.80
C ALA A 237 20.65 -12.79 9.42
N GLU A 238 19.84 -13.80 9.16
CA GLU A 238 18.53 -14.01 9.78
C GLU A 238 18.63 -14.91 11.03
N LYS A 239 19.65 -15.75 11.11
CA LYS A 239 19.90 -16.66 12.25
C LYS A 239 21.33 -16.53 12.74
N ALA A 240 21.52 -16.77 14.05
CA ALA A 240 22.86 -16.88 14.60
C ALA A 240 23.62 -18.04 13.96
N GLY A 241 24.89 -17.82 13.64
CA GLY A 241 25.70 -18.86 12.99
C GLY A 241 26.98 -18.34 12.37
N ARG A 242 27.72 -19.24 11.78
CA ARG A 242 28.91 -18.91 11.01
C ARG A 242 28.63 -19.12 9.53
N TYR A 243 28.84 -18.06 8.76
CA TYR A 243 28.55 -18.02 7.34
C TYR A 243 29.85 -17.89 6.54
N ILE A 244 29.91 -18.61 5.42
CA ILE A 244 30.97 -18.45 4.43
C ILE A 244 30.36 -17.70 3.25
N VAL A 245 30.82 -16.47 3.04
CA VAL A 245 30.49 -15.69 1.86
C VAL A 245 31.49 -16.00 0.77
N VAL A 246 31.00 -16.21 -0.44
CA VAL A 246 31.76 -16.52 -1.63
C VAL A 246 31.51 -15.43 -2.68
N ALA A 247 32.60 -14.84 -3.18
CA ALA A 247 32.58 -13.97 -4.34
C ALA A 247 33.25 -14.66 -5.52
N LYS A 248 32.57 -14.73 -6.66
CA LYS A 248 33.10 -15.32 -7.89
C LYS A 248 33.21 -14.25 -8.98
N LEU A 249 34.42 -14.12 -9.55
CA LEU A 249 34.71 -13.19 -10.65
C LEU A 249 35.37 -13.98 -11.78
N GLY A 250 34.61 -14.40 -12.79
CA GLY A 250 35.04 -15.37 -13.78
C GLY A 250 35.40 -16.72 -13.14
N ASP A 251 36.62 -17.17 -13.34
CA ASP A 251 37.13 -18.41 -12.72
C ASP A 251 37.78 -18.18 -11.33
N ALA A 252 38.00 -16.93 -10.96
CA ALA A 252 38.58 -16.58 -9.66
C ALA A 252 37.50 -16.59 -8.56
N VAL A 253 37.86 -17.12 -7.40
CA VAL A 253 37.00 -17.26 -6.24
C VAL A 253 37.70 -16.69 -5.01
N SER A 254 37.00 -15.89 -4.23
CA SER A 254 37.42 -15.43 -2.91
C SER A 254 36.35 -15.75 -1.87
N THR A 255 36.77 -15.97 -0.63
CA THR A 255 35.83 -16.29 0.46
C THR A 255 36.12 -15.44 1.69
N ALA A 256 35.08 -15.12 2.44
CA ALA A 256 35.16 -14.50 3.76
C ALA A 256 34.26 -15.26 4.75
N SER A 257 34.59 -15.18 6.03
CA SER A 257 33.77 -15.79 7.09
C SER A 257 33.18 -14.70 7.95
N ILE A 258 31.86 -14.74 8.17
CA ILE A 258 31.13 -13.83 9.04
C ILE A 258 30.50 -14.64 10.17
N GLN A 259 30.64 -14.17 11.41
CA GLN A 259 30.00 -14.74 12.58
C GLN A 259 28.84 -13.84 13.00
N ALA A 260 27.64 -14.40 13.07
CA ALA A 260 26.46 -13.71 13.59
C ALA A 260 25.99 -14.31 14.90
N ARG A 261 25.59 -13.47 15.85
CA ARG A 261 24.87 -13.84 17.06
C ARG A 261 23.42 -13.39 16.97
N ASP A 262 22.55 -13.95 17.79
CA ASP A 262 21.17 -13.49 17.87
C ASP A 262 21.14 -11.99 18.24
N ARG A 263 20.18 -11.26 17.66
CA ARG A 263 19.99 -9.83 17.97
C ARG A 263 19.69 -9.62 19.45
N GLY A 264 18.85 -10.51 20.02
CA GLY A 264 18.65 -10.62 21.48
C GLY A 264 17.90 -9.45 22.10
N LEU A 265 17.24 -8.61 21.30
CA LEU A 265 16.44 -7.51 21.79
C LEU A 265 15.11 -8.04 22.29
N THR A 266 14.86 -7.95 23.60
CA THR A 266 13.61 -8.37 24.22
C THR A 266 13.10 -7.27 25.14
N GLY A 267 11.92 -6.77 24.82
CA GLY A 267 11.17 -5.82 25.63
C GLY A 267 9.84 -6.41 26.08
N ARG A 268 8.94 -5.56 26.51
CA ARG A 268 7.62 -5.97 26.96
C ARG A 268 6.58 -4.88 26.72
N VAL A 269 5.41 -5.28 26.24
CA VAL A 269 4.21 -4.43 26.22
C VAL A 269 3.57 -4.47 27.62
N HIS A 270 3.39 -3.30 28.23
CA HIS A 270 2.66 -3.12 29.48
C HIS A 270 1.33 -2.45 29.18
N ILE A 271 0.23 -3.15 29.41
CA ILE A 271 -1.10 -2.56 29.28
C ILE A 271 -1.31 -1.61 30.45
N VAL A 272 -1.70 -0.39 30.12
CA VAL A 272 -2.00 0.69 31.07
C VAL A 272 -3.50 0.74 31.36
N GLY A 273 -4.36 0.68 30.33
CA GLY A 273 -5.80 0.73 30.48
C GLY A 273 -6.55 0.17 29.28
N HIS A 274 -7.89 0.05 29.45
CA HIS A 274 -8.79 -0.45 28.42
C HIS A 274 -10.10 0.34 28.43
N GLY A 275 -10.42 0.99 27.31
CA GLY A 275 -11.72 1.62 27.04
C GLY A 275 -12.65 0.63 26.35
N MET A 276 -13.51 0.00 27.14
CA MET A 276 -14.40 -1.09 26.71
C MET A 276 -15.35 -0.67 25.58
N ASN A 277 -15.62 -1.58 24.65
CA ASN A 277 -16.52 -1.37 23.53
C ASN A 277 -17.33 -2.65 23.18
N PRO A 278 -18.25 -3.10 24.08
CA PRO A 278 -18.93 -4.38 23.91
C PRO A 278 -20.07 -4.38 22.88
N ASP A 279 -20.51 -3.21 22.42
CA ASP A 279 -21.73 -3.06 21.63
C ASP A 279 -21.49 -2.85 20.13
N MET A 280 -20.27 -2.49 19.70
CA MET A 280 -19.97 -2.26 18.28
C MET A 280 -18.52 -2.58 17.93
N TYR A 281 -18.24 -2.67 16.64
CA TYR A 281 -16.88 -2.75 16.14
C TYR A 281 -16.26 -1.34 16.05
N THR A 282 -14.97 -1.24 16.33
CA THR A 282 -14.24 0.01 16.21
C THR A 282 -13.58 0.14 14.83
N ALA A 283 -13.13 1.34 14.50
CA ALA A 283 -12.31 1.64 13.34
C ALA A 283 -11.07 2.42 13.81
N ASP A 284 -10.63 3.40 13.02
CA ASP A 284 -9.45 4.17 13.35
C ASP A 284 -9.66 5.14 14.53
N ILE A 285 -8.55 5.58 15.12
CA ILE A 285 -8.54 6.55 16.23
C ILE A 285 -7.62 7.73 15.91
N TRP A 286 -7.89 8.85 16.61
CA TRP A 286 -6.94 9.94 16.70
C TRP A 286 -6.83 10.43 18.14
N PRO A 287 -5.71 10.12 18.84
CA PRO A 287 -5.43 10.60 20.18
C PRO A 287 -4.83 12.01 20.12
N GLN A 288 -5.48 13.01 20.72
CA GLN A 288 -4.92 14.37 20.79
C GLN A 288 -5.37 15.12 22.05
N ASN A 289 -4.43 15.83 22.68
CA ASN A 289 -4.68 16.72 23.83
C ASN A 289 -5.45 16.06 24.99
N GLY A 290 -5.17 14.79 25.30
CA GLY A 290 -5.81 14.06 26.41
C GLY A 290 -7.16 13.41 26.06
N TYR A 291 -7.55 13.44 24.79
CA TYR A 291 -8.74 12.75 24.28
C TYR A 291 -8.39 11.79 23.17
N VAL A 292 -9.20 10.75 23.01
CA VAL A 292 -9.16 9.84 21.86
C VAL A 292 -10.50 9.90 21.15
N TYR A 293 -10.48 10.28 19.89
CA TYR A 293 -11.63 10.20 19.00
C TYR A 293 -11.56 8.88 18.24
N MET A 294 -12.66 8.16 18.15
CA MET A 294 -12.74 6.81 17.61
C MET A 294 -13.87 6.70 16.59
N GLY A 295 -13.55 6.26 15.40
CA GLY A 295 -14.52 5.81 14.41
C GLY A 295 -15.10 4.44 14.75
N THR A 296 -16.18 4.06 14.07
CA THR A 296 -16.82 2.75 14.26
C THR A 296 -17.12 2.08 12.92
N HIS A 297 -17.02 0.76 12.90
CA HIS A 297 -17.27 -0.07 11.73
C HIS A 297 -18.55 -0.91 11.90
N GLN A 298 -19.34 -1.08 10.84
CA GLN A 298 -20.68 -1.68 10.90
C GLN A 298 -21.58 -1.03 11.97
N ALA A 299 -21.33 0.23 12.24
CA ALA A 299 -21.98 1.03 13.25
C ALA A 299 -22.05 2.49 12.79
N ASN A 300 -22.64 3.36 13.61
CA ASN A 300 -23.00 4.71 13.24
C ASN A 300 -22.62 5.75 14.30
N GLN A 301 -21.52 5.55 15.02
CA GLN A 301 -21.10 6.45 16.09
C GLN A 301 -19.65 6.90 15.95
N ILE A 302 -19.40 8.14 16.36
CA ILE A 302 -18.06 8.62 16.72
C ILE A 302 -18.03 8.61 18.24
N ARG A 303 -17.02 8.00 18.84
CA ARG A 303 -16.82 7.92 20.28
C ARG A 303 -15.68 8.81 20.74
N THR A 304 -15.86 9.49 21.84
CA THR A 304 -14.84 10.34 22.48
C THR A 304 -14.51 9.76 23.85
N TYR A 305 -13.23 9.49 24.09
CA TYR A 305 -12.73 9.08 25.39
C TYR A 305 -11.83 10.16 25.98
N ASP A 306 -12.08 10.54 27.24
CA ASP A 306 -11.11 11.25 28.07
C ASP A 306 -10.05 10.23 28.54
N VAL A 307 -8.81 10.46 28.18
CA VAL A 307 -7.65 9.64 28.53
C VAL A 307 -6.58 10.46 29.26
N SER A 308 -6.98 11.53 29.94
CA SER A 308 -6.10 12.29 30.84
C SER A 308 -5.51 11.39 31.94
N ASP A 309 -6.24 10.36 32.35
CA ASP A 309 -5.72 9.17 33.03
C ASP A 309 -5.79 7.97 32.05
N PRO A 310 -4.70 7.63 31.36
CA PRO A 310 -4.71 6.54 30.40
C PRO A 310 -4.96 5.16 31.02
N ALA A 311 -4.87 5.02 32.36
CA ALA A 311 -5.20 3.78 33.03
C ALA A 311 -6.72 3.57 33.18
N ASN A 312 -7.49 4.65 33.10
CA ASN A 312 -8.94 4.64 33.24
C ASN A 312 -9.61 5.48 32.14
N PRO A 313 -9.59 5.04 30.86
CA PRO A 313 -10.26 5.74 29.76
C PRO A 313 -11.76 5.90 30.05
N VAL A 314 -12.27 7.12 29.95
CA VAL A 314 -13.68 7.43 30.22
C VAL A 314 -14.38 7.82 28.93
N LEU A 315 -15.40 7.07 28.52
CA LEU A 315 -16.28 7.46 27.42
C LEU A 315 -17.07 8.70 27.80
N THR A 316 -16.80 9.84 27.17
CA THR A 316 -17.46 11.12 27.44
C THR A 316 -18.60 11.40 26.49
N ASP A 317 -18.51 10.94 25.24
CA ASP A 317 -19.56 11.17 24.24
C ASP A 317 -19.65 10.03 23.20
N SER A 318 -20.83 9.93 22.58
CA SER A 318 -21.14 9.01 21.49
C SER A 318 -22.06 9.71 20.48
N VAL A 319 -21.45 10.36 19.48
CA VAL A 319 -22.17 11.12 18.47
C VAL A 319 -22.71 10.18 17.40
N SER A 320 -24.04 10.11 17.24
CA SER A 320 -24.67 9.31 16.18
C SER A 320 -24.64 10.01 14.83
N VAL A 321 -24.30 9.28 13.79
CA VAL A 321 -24.17 9.71 12.39
C VAL A 321 -25.01 8.81 11.49
N ASP A 322 -25.62 9.35 10.42
CA ASP A 322 -26.21 8.49 9.37
C ASP A 322 -25.09 7.87 8.52
N ALA A 323 -24.53 6.76 9.01
CA ALA A 323 -23.44 6.02 8.41
C ALA A 323 -23.54 4.53 8.72
N ARG A 324 -22.78 3.71 8.03
CA ARG A 324 -22.50 2.29 8.36
C ARG A 324 -21.03 2.08 8.70
N VAL A 325 -20.18 2.98 8.21
CA VAL A 325 -18.76 3.00 8.51
C VAL A 325 -18.33 4.47 8.70
N ILE A 326 -17.64 4.72 9.80
CA ILE A 326 -16.88 5.93 10.08
C ILE A 326 -15.44 5.44 10.20
N ASN A 327 -14.77 5.31 9.05
CA ASN A 327 -13.47 4.64 9.00
C ASN A 327 -12.38 5.50 9.63
N SER A 328 -12.23 6.72 9.18
CA SER A 328 -11.17 7.62 9.63
C SER A 328 -11.71 8.81 10.43
N VAL A 329 -10.99 9.14 11.46
CA VAL A 329 -11.16 10.36 12.26
C VAL A 329 -9.80 11.06 12.39
N LYS A 330 -9.75 12.38 12.14
CA LYS A 330 -8.50 13.16 12.23
C LYS A 330 -8.78 14.50 12.88
N VAL A 331 -7.96 14.87 13.85
CA VAL A 331 -8.02 16.20 14.47
C VAL A 331 -7.06 17.13 13.74
N SER A 332 -7.45 18.38 13.52
CA SER A 332 -6.58 19.42 12.94
C SER A 332 -5.32 19.63 13.79
N GLU A 333 -4.26 20.13 13.18
CA GLU A 333 -3.00 20.38 13.88
C GLU A 333 -3.14 21.31 15.09
N ASP A 334 -4.05 22.31 15.01
CA ASP A 334 -4.31 23.24 16.10
C ASP A 334 -5.24 22.67 17.20
N GLY A 335 -5.74 21.45 17.02
CA GLY A 335 -6.58 20.74 17.98
C GLY A 335 -8.02 21.25 18.09
N LYS A 336 -8.50 22.10 17.17
CA LYS A 336 -9.81 22.73 17.27
C LYS A 336 -10.92 22.05 16.47
N TRP A 337 -10.55 21.22 15.50
CA TRP A 337 -11.48 20.61 14.58
C TRP A 337 -11.27 19.11 14.50
N LEU A 338 -12.36 18.38 14.37
CA LEU A 338 -12.35 16.95 14.07
C LEU A 338 -13.02 16.74 12.71
N ALA A 339 -12.33 16.11 11.79
CA ALA A 339 -12.89 15.54 10.57
C ALA A 339 -13.20 14.06 10.79
N ALA A 340 -14.38 13.62 10.34
CA ALA A 340 -14.77 12.21 10.37
C ALA A 340 -15.32 11.80 9.00
N THR A 341 -14.88 10.66 8.49
CA THR A 341 -15.36 10.12 7.20
C THR A 341 -16.73 9.47 7.38
N ARG A 342 -17.49 9.39 6.29
CA ARG A 342 -18.82 8.81 6.28
C ARG A 342 -19.05 7.94 5.06
N GLU A 343 -19.36 6.67 5.31
CA GLU A 343 -19.73 5.69 4.29
C GLU A 343 -21.07 5.02 4.63
N GLY A 344 -21.80 4.60 3.61
CA GLY A 344 -23.05 3.85 3.75
C GLY A 344 -24.20 4.64 4.36
N ALA A 345 -24.27 5.96 4.13
CA ALA A 345 -25.40 6.80 4.53
C ALA A 345 -26.71 6.32 3.87
N THR A 346 -27.82 6.34 4.63
CA THR A 346 -29.13 5.86 4.15
C THR A 346 -29.65 6.67 2.97
N ASN A 347 -29.33 7.97 2.91
CA ASN A 347 -29.67 8.87 1.83
C ASN A 347 -28.68 8.81 0.65
N ARG A 348 -27.65 7.92 0.68
CA ARG A 348 -26.55 7.77 -0.29
C ARG A 348 -25.71 9.04 -0.49
N ARG A 349 -25.72 9.96 0.47
CA ARG A 349 -24.87 11.14 0.49
C ARG A 349 -23.77 10.93 1.54
N ASN A 350 -22.75 10.24 1.16
CA ASN A 350 -21.55 10.05 1.98
C ASN A 350 -20.70 11.33 1.97
N GLY A 351 -19.54 11.32 2.62
CA GLY A 351 -18.63 12.46 2.62
C GLY A 351 -17.88 12.63 3.92
N ILE A 352 -17.67 13.87 4.32
CA ILE A 352 -16.87 14.25 5.47
C ILE A 352 -17.70 15.12 6.40
N LEU A 353 -17.60 14.87 7.69
CA LEU A 353 -18.25 15.62 8.75
C LEU A 353 -17.20 16.42 9.52
N PHE A 354 -17.49 17.69 9.83
CA PHE A 354 -16.59 18.58 10.57
C PHE A 354 -17.21 18.98 11.90
N TYR A 355 -16.47 18.72 12.96
CA TYR A 355 -16.89 18.99 14.33
C TYR A 355 -15.98 20.03 14.96
N SER A 356 -16.56 20.98 15.71
CA SER A 356 -15.82 21.86 16.61
C SER A 356 -15.43 21.12 17.88
N LEU A 357 -14.18 21.30 18.31
CA LEU A 357 -13.60 20.80 19.54
C LEU A 357 -13.40 21.94 20.58
N GLU A 358 -14.24 22.99 20.56
CA GLU A 358 -14.28 23.98 21.63
C GLU A 358 -14.51 23.32 23.00
N ASP A 359 -15.31 22.26 23.03
CA ASP A 359 -15.40 21.29 24.12
C ASP A 359 -14.90 19.94 23.57
N PRO A 360 -13.66 19.56 23.83
CA PRO A 360 -13.08 18.36 23.26
C PRO A 360 -13.73 17.06 23.76
N ALA A 361 -14.40 17.10 24.94
CA ALA A 361 -15.15 15.96 25.46
C ALA A 361 -16.48 15.73 24.71
N HIS A 362 -17.01 16.76 24.04
CA HIS A 362 -18.31 16.73 23.37
C HIS A 362 -18.24 17.39 21.99
N PRO A 363 -17.71 16.71 20.97
CA PRO A 363 -17.60 17.22 19.61
C PRO A 363 -18.95 17.68 19.04
N ARG A 364 -19.00 18.89 18.51
CA ARG A 364 -20.23 19.47 17.98
C ARG A 364 -20.17 19.62 16.46
N LEU A 365 -21.07 18.97 15.74
CA LEU A 365 -21.17 19.08 14.28
C LEU A 365 -21.36 20.54 13.85
N VAL A 366 -20.53 21.03 12.95
CA VAL A 366 -20.56 22.37 12.37
C VAL A 366 -20.96 22.34 10.92
N SER A 367 -20.37 21.45 10.14
CA SER A 367 -20.62 21.34 8.71
C SER A 367 -20.40 19.92 8.20
N GLU A 368 -20.83 19.69 6.98
CA GLU A 368 -20.54 18.46 6.23
C GLU A 368 -20.20 18.79 4.76
N TYR A 369 -19.27 18.04 4.19
CA TYR A 369 -18.93 18.14 2.78
C TYR A 369 -19.35 16.88 2.05
N THR A 370 -20.33 17.01 1.13
CA THR A 370 -20.92 15.89 0.39
C THR A 370 -21.04 16.15 -1.13
N GLU A 371 -20.53 17.30 -1.62
CA GLU A 371 -20.85 17.74 -2.98
C GLU A 371 -20.22 16.84 -4.05
N THR A 372 -18.96 16.47 -3.88
CA THR A 372 -18.17 15.76 -4.90
C THR A 372 -17.65 14.39 -4.42
N VAL A 373 -17.93 14.02 -3.17
CA VAL A 373 -17.45 12.81 -2.52
C VAL A 373 -18.59 11.90 -2.03
N THR A 374 -19.74 11.95 -2.69
CA THR A 374 -20.95 11.20 -2.29
C THR A 374 -20.80 9.68 -2.39
N SER A 375 -19.81 9.17 -3.12
CA SER A 375 -19.55 7.73 -3.23
C SER A 375 -19.01 7.11 -1.95
N GLY A 376 -18.40 7.92 -1.10
CA GLY A 376 -17.72 7.55 0.14
C GLY A 376 -16.35 8.21 0.23
N VAL A 377 -15.93 8.40 1.47
CA VAL A 377 -14.58 8.85 1.83
C VAL A 377 -14.05 7.88 2.87
N HIS A 378 -13.02 7.14 2.50
CA HIS A 378 -12.44 6.14 3.38
C HIS A 378 -11.46 6.77 4.37
N ASN A 379 -10.55 7.61 3.88
CA ASN A 379 -9.55 8.25 4.71
C ASN A 379 -9.39 9.75 4.41
N VAL A 380 -8.89 10.50 5.38
CA VAL A 380 -8.59 11.93 5.26
C VAL A 380 -7.27 12.28 5.95
N PHE A 381 -6.60 13.34 5.46
CA PHE A 381 -5.40 13.86 6.08
C PHE A 381 -5.35 15.39 6.01
N TRP A 382 -5.02 16.05 7.14
CA TRP A 382 -4.87 17.50 7.22
C TRP A 382 -3.49 17.95 6.72
N VAL A 383 -3.44 19.08 6.00
CA VAL A 383 -2.20 19.79 5.66
C VAL A 383 -2.48 21.28 5.80
N GLY A 384 -2.12 21.88 6.93
CA GLY A 384 -2.47 23.25 7.25
C GLY A 384 -3.99 23.47 7.21
N ASP A 385 -4.45 24.40 6.37
CA ASP A 385 -5.88 24.68 6.16
C ASP A 385 -6.52 23.80 5.07
N LEU A 386 -5.83 22.76 4.59
CA LEU A 386 -6.34 21.84 3.57
C LEU A 386 -6.61 20.46 4.17
N LEU A 387 -7.62 19.78 3.61
CA LEU A 387 -7.86 18.37 3.86
C LEU A 387 -7.75 17.58 2.55
N TYR A 388 -6.90 16.60 2.53
CA TYR A 388 -6.86 15.60 1.48
C TYR A 388 -7.81 14.47 1.83
N ALA A 389 -8.67 14.09 0.88
CA ALA A 389 -9.67 13.05 1.08
C ALA A 389 -9.59 12.00 -0.02
N THR A 390 -9.63 10.73 0.34
CA THR A 390 -9.79 9.63 -0.61
C THR A 390 -11.24 9.55 -1.08
N ASN A 391 -11.48 9.20 -2.34
CA ASN A 391 -12.82 9.03 -2.87
C ASN A 391 -13.02 7.59 -3.36
N ASP A 392 -13.89 6.84 -2.70
CA ASP A 392 -14.14 5.43 -2.98
C ASP A 392 -14.70 5.15 -4.38
N GLY A 393 -15.41 6.13 -4.95
CA GLY A 393 -16.03 5.96 -6.26
C GLY A 393 -15.10 6.19 -7.45
N THR A 394 -14.10 7.08 -7.28
CA THR A 394 -13.18 7.46 -8.37
C THR A 394 -11.74 7.01 -8.12
N GLY A 395 -11.39 6.72 -6.87
CA GLY A 395 -10.01 6.47 -6.45
C GLY A 395 -9.11 7.70 -6.60
N ASP A 396 -9.69 8.90 -6.65
CA ASP A 396 -8.95 10.16 -6.69
C ASP A 396 -8.79 10.75 -5.29
N MET A 397 -7.72 11.52 -5.10
CA MET A 397 -7.59 12.44 -3.99
C MET A 397 -8.36 13.72 -4.31
N HIS A 398 -9.19 14.17 -3.36
CA HIS A 398 -9.84 15.48 -3.37
C HIS A 398 -9.15 16.41 -2.39
N ILE A 399 -8.92 17.65 -2.79
CA ILE A 399 -8.29 18.68 -1.96
C ILE A 399 -9.38 19.66 -1.53
N ILE A 400 -9.67 19.69 -0.24
CA ILE A 400 -10.73 20.50 0.36
C ILE A 400 -10.10 21.66 1.13
N ASP A 401 -10.43 22.89 0.78
CA ASP A 401 -10.08 24.09 1.53
C ASP A 401 -10.95 24.20 2.79
N LEU A 402 -10.31 24.26 3.94
CA LEU A 402 -10.87 24.37 5.28
C LEU A 402 -10.36 25.62 6.01
N SER A 403 -9.96 26.66 5.28
CA SER A 403 -9.71 27.99 5.88
C SER A 403 -10.91 28.51 6.69
N ASP A 404 -12.12 28.06 6.33
CA ASP A 404 -13.34 28.12 7.12
C ASP A 404 -14.00 26.72 7.16
N PRO A 405 -13.78 25.91 8.20
CA PRO A 405 -14.37 24.57 8.30
C PRO A 405 -15.90 24.56 8.35
N ALA A 406 -16.55 25.71 8.59
CA ALA A 406 -18.01 25.83 8.47
C ALA A 406 -18.50 25.90 7.02
N SER A 407 -17.60 26.16 6.06
CA SER A 407 -17.90 26.33 4.63
C SER A 407 -16.84 25.62 3.76
N PRO A 408 -16.66 24.30 3.91
CA PRO A 408 -15.64 23.53 3.20
C PRO A 408 -15.84 23.60 1.68
N LYS A 409 -14.74 23.69 0.92
CA LYS A 409 -14.79 23.84 -0.53
C LYS A 409 -13.69 23.03 -1.22
N GLU A 410 -14.05 22.24 -2.20
CA GLU A 410 -13.05 21.58 -3.05
C GLU A 410 -12.33 22.59 -3.95
N ILE A 411 -11.00 22.51 -3.96
CA ILE A 411 -10.12 23.36 -4.77
C ILE A 411 -9.30 22.58 -5.79
N GLY A 412 -9.22 21.25 -5.68
CA GLY A 412 -8.44 20.43 -6.59
C GLY A 412 -8.72 18.93 -6.47
N ARG A 413 -8.22 18.21 -7.46
CA ARG A 413 -8.23 16.73 -7.52
C ARG A 413 -6.97 16.21 -8.17
N TRP A 414 -6.55 15.04 -7.74
CA TRP A 414 -5.49 14.32 -8.42
C TRP A 414 -5.70 12.81 -8.31
N GLY A 415 -5.30 12.07 -9.33
CA GLY A 415 -5.29 10.62 -9.32
C GLY A 415 -4.41 10.05 -10.42
N ILE A 416 -3.86 8.86 -10.19
CA ILE A 416 -3.10 8.14 -11.22
C ILE A 416 -4.00 7.85 -12.43
N PRO A 417 -3.47 7.83 -13.66
CA PRO A 417 -4.26 7.58 -14.87
C PRO A 417 -4.50 6.07 -15.07
N VAL A 418 -5.07 5.41 -14.05
CA VAL A 418 -5.39 3.98 -14.04
C VAL A 418 -6.89 3.81 -13.88
N VAL A 419 -7.48 2.95 -14.69
CA VAL A 419 -8.91 2.59 -14.58
C VAL A 419 -9.11 1.62 -13.43
N GLY A 420 -10.11 1.90 -12.57
CA GLY A 420 -10.39 1.08 -11.40
C GLY A 420 -9.34 1.17 -10.30
N LYS A 421 -8.57 2.25 -10.28
CA LYS A 421 -7.66 2.59 -9.17
C LYS A 421 -8.43 2.75 -7.87
N SER A 422 -7.77 2.49 -6.76
CA SER A 422 -8.32 2.68 -5.42
C SER A 422 -7.29 3.36 -4.54
N LEU A 423 -7.49 4.65 -4.28
CA LEU A 423 -6.71 5.37 -3.29
C LEU A 423 -7.29 5.07 -1.91
N HIS A 424 -6.49 4.44 -1.05
CA HIS A 424 -6.93 4.00 0.26
C HIS A 424 -6.54 4.97 1.36
N ASP A 425 -5.28 5.38 1.42
CA ASP A 425 -4.76 6.27 2.46
C ASP A 425 -3.84 7.35 1.90
N ILE A 426 -3.67 8.40 2.68
CA ILE A 426 -2.86 9.58 2.37
C ILE A 426 -2.12 9.99 3.64
N TRP A 427 -0.81 10.20 3.52
CA TRP A 427 0.04 10.73 4.59
C TRP A 427 0.93 11.85 4.07
N ALA A 428 0.99 12.98 4.75
CA ALA A 428 1.91 14.07 4.43
C ALA A 428 2.95 14.26 5.53
N GLN A 429 4.20 14.37 5.13
CA GLN A 429 5.33 14.58 6.04
C GLN A 429 6.47 15.29 5.30
N ASP A 430 7.07 16.30 5.92
CA ASP A 430 8.21 17.06 5.37
C ASP A 430 7.92 17.66 3.96
N ASP A 431 6.72 18.19 3.77
CA ASP A 431 6.21 18.68 2.49
C ASP A 431 6.25 17.65 1.34
N ILE A 432 6.18 16.38 1.67
CA ILE A 432 6.02 15.25 0.75
C ILE A 432 4.71 14.53 1.09
N LEU A 433 3.98 14.12 0.05
CA LEU A 433 2.74 13.35 0.18
C LEU A 433 2.97 11.91 -0.27
N TYR A 434 2.57 10.97 0.56
CA TYR A 434 2.58 9.53 0.30
C TYR A 434 1.14 9.06 0.13
N MET A 435 0.82 8.50 -1.03
CA MET A 435 -0.53 8.08 -1.39
C MET A 435 -0.54 6.56 -1.63
N SER A 436 -1.35 5.87 -0.85
CA SER A 436 -1.45 4.40 -0.87
C SER A 436 -2.55 3.96 -1.84
N TYR A 437 -2.14 3.47 -3.02
CA TYR A 437 -3.05 3.09 -4.10
C TYR A 437 -3.28 1.58 -4.19
N MET A 438 -3.62 0.93 -3.10
CA MET A 438 -3.93 -0.50 -3.05
C MET A 438 -3.07 -1.32 -4.04
N MET A 439 -3.69 -1.94 -5.04
CA MET A 439 -3.02 -2.76 -6.07
C MET A 439 -2.16 -1.96 -7.06
N ASP A 440 -2.12 -0.65 -6.96
CA ASP A 440 -1.35 0.22 -7.85
C ASP A 440 -0.08 0.81 -7.17
N GLY A 441 0.20 0.43 -5.92
CA GLY A 441 1.42 0.73 -5.19
C GLY A 441 1.44 2.10 -4.51
N LEU A 442 2.62 2.54 -4.10
CA LEU A 442 2.86 3.83 -3.46
C LEU A 442 3.12 4.92 -4.50
N VAL A 443 2.48 6.07 -4.32
CA VAL A 443 2.73 7.29 -5.10
C VAL A 443 3.32 8.36 -4.19
N ILE A 444 4.43 8.97 -4.61
CA ILE A 444 5.12 10.04 -3.90
C ILE A 444 4.88 11.35 -4.65
N MET A 445 4.37 12.37 -3.94
CA MET A 445 4.07 13.69 -4.51
C MET A 445 4.85 14.78 -3.77
N ASP A 446 5.28 15.79 -4.51
CA ASP A 446 5.90 17.00 -3.99
C ASP A 446 4.82 18.01 -3.56
N LEU A 447 4.89 18.46 -2.31
CA LEU A 447 4.15 19.61 -1.78
C LEU A 447 5.04 20.85 -1.60
N GLY A 448 6.34 20.74 -1.98
CA GLY A 448 7.38 21.76 -1.82
C GLY A 448 8.70 21.18 -1.31
N GLY A 449 8.72 19.96 -0.75
CA GLY A 449 9.89 19.32 -0.16
C GLY A 449 10.80 18.59 -1.15
N ALA A 450 10.29 18.13 -2.30
CA ALA A 450 11.07 17.40 -3.31
C ALA A 450 11.62 18.28 -4.45
N GLY A 451 11.34 19.59 -4.44
CA GLY A 451 11.87 20.53 -5.43
C GLY A 451 11.32 20.35 -6.85
N LYS A 452 10.18 19.70 -7.02
CA LYS A 452 9.48 19.54 -8.32
C LYS A 452 8.52 20.70 -8.62
N GLY A 453 8.42 21.67 -7.70
CA GLY A 453 7.55 22.84 -7.84
C GLY A 453 6.10 22.57 -7.45
N GLY A 454 5.86 21.53 -6.67
CA GLY A 454 4.58 21.25 -6.03
C GLY A 454 4.26 22.25 -4.91
N THR A 455 2.98 22.34 -4.57
CA THR A 455 2.46 23.04 -3.39
C THR A 455 1.34 22.21 -2.79
N PRO A 456 0.94 22.45 -1.52
CA PRO A 456 -0.20 21.74 -0.94
C PRO A 456 -1.49 21.83 -1.77
N GLU A 457 -1.78 22.98 -2.39
CA GLU A 457 -2.97 23.15 -3.24
C GLU A 457 -2.80 22.47 -4.62
N LYS A 458 -1.56 22.23 -5.03
CA LYS A 458 -1.24 21.68 -6.34
C LYS A 458 -0.03 20.73 -6.25
N PRO A 459 -0.22 19.52 -5.72
CA PRO A 459 0.83 18.51 -5.63
C PRO A 459 1.37 18.11 -7.02
N VAL A 460 2.67 17.81 -7.08
CA VAL A 460 3.35 17.34 -8.30
C VAL A 460 3.92 15.95 -8.11
N LEU A 461 3.68 15.04 -9.07
CA LEU A 461 4.20 13.68 -9.01
C LEU A 461 5.73 13.67 -8.99
N VAL A 462 6.32 12.98 -8.03
CA VAL A 462 7.75 12.68 -7.93
C VAL A 462 8.03 11.31 -8.52
N SER A 463 7.43 10.27 -7.94
CA SER A 463 7.64 8.89 -8.36
C SER A 463 6.44 8.02 -8.02
N ARG A 464 6.46 6.82 -8.56
CA ARG A 464 5.52 5.77 -8.26
C ARG A 464 6.29 4.47 -8.16
N ILE A 465 6.18 3.78 -7.03
CA ILE A 465 6.80 2.48 -6.85
C ILE A 465 5.72 1.43 -6.62
N PHE A 466 5.95 0.27 -7.21
CA PHE A 466 5.24 -0.93 -6.90
C PHE A 466 6.23 -1.98 -6.35
N TYR A 467 5.73 -2.82 -5.47
CA TYR A 467 6.46 -3.93 -4.86
C TYR A 467 5.59 -5.19 -4.93
N PRO A 468 6.20 -6.40 -4.96
CA PRO A 468 5.43 -7.64 -5.02
C PRO A 468 4.63 -7.84 -3.72
N ASP A 469 3.52 -8.56 -3.84
CA ASP A 469 2.80 -9.29 -2.80
C ASP A 469 1.78 -8.53 -1.94
N GLY A 470 1.39 -7.28 -2.25
CA GLY A 470 0.32 -6.77 -1.44
C GLY A 470 -0.38 -5.48 -1.87
N PRO A 471 -1.62 -5.26 -1.41
CA PRO A 471 -2.32 -4.00 -1.58
C PRO A 471 -1.79 -2.96 -0.61
N THR A 472 -1.18 -1.91 -1.15
CA THR A 472 -0.66 -0.75 -0.41
C THR A 472 -1.79 -0.08 0.36
N HIS A 473 -1.76 -0.19 1.69
CA HIS A 473 -2.83 0.28 2.57
C HIS A 473 -2.53 1.66 3.16
N ASN A 474 -1.40 1.79 3.86
CA ASN A 474 -0.94 3.04 4.46
C ASN A 474 0.57 3.20 4.29
N ALA A 475 1.10 4.41 4.53
CA ALA A 475 2.53 4.68 4.41
C ALA A 475 2.97 5.74 5.44
N LEU A 476 4.17 5.57 6.02
CA LEU A 476 4.79 6.52 6.94
C LEU A 476 6.31 6.56 6.70
N ARG A 477 6.88 7.75 6.63
CA ARG A 477 8.33 7.92 6.47
C ARG A 477 9.06 7.96 7.81
N ASN A 478 10.20 7.28 7.89
CA ASN A 478 11.21 7.46 8.94
C ASN A 478 12.60 7.53 8.31
N HIS A 479 13.29 8.65 8.47
CA HIS A 479 14.59 8.93 7.83
C HIS A 479 14.56 8.71 6.31
N ASP A 480 15.38 7.81 5.81
CA ASP A 480 15.50 7.47 4.39
C ASP A 480 14.60 6.31 3.96
N TYR A 481 13.70 5.86 4.84
CA TYR A 481 12.78 4.76 4.55
C TYR A 481 11.31 5.19 4.63
N VAL A 482 10.50 4.64 3.73
CA VAL A 482 9.04 4.63 3.84
C VAL A 482 8.60 3.23 4.22
N PHE A 483 7.85 3.12 5.31
CA PHE A 483 7.19 1.91 5.75
C PHE A 483 5.79 1.88 5.18
N ILE A 484 5.37 0.74 4.66
CA ILE A 484 4.07 0.55 4.01
C ILE A 484 3.43 -0.68 4.64
N GLY A 485 2.23 -0.51 5.19
CA GLY A 485 1.43 -1.65 5.61
C GLY A 485 0.59 -2.17 4.44
N ASP A 486 0.53 -3.46 4.29
CA ASP A 486 -0.37 -4.11 3.34
C ASP A 486 -1.62 -4.63 4.03
N GLU A 487 -2.77 -4.42 3.41
CA GLU A 487 -4.03 -4.97 3.87
C GLU A 487 -4.51 -6.05 2.89
N ASP A 488 -3.99 -7.27 3.02
CA ASP A 488 -4.37 -8.38 2.15
C ASP A 488 -5.41 -9.29 2.82
N PHE A 489 -6.62 -9.28 2.29
CA PHE A 489 -7.71 -10.21 2.62
C PHE A 489 -7.87 -11.32 1.57
N SER A 490 -6.85 -11.60 0.78
CA SER A 490 -6.90 -12.60 -0.27
C SER A 490 -7.22 -13.98 0.28
N LEU A 491 -8.30 -14.59 -0.21
CA LEU A 491 -8.68 -15.95 0.14
C LEU A 491 -7.70 -17.01 -0.39
N THR A 492 -6.84 -16.63 -1.32
CA THR A 492 -5.89 -17.55 -1.97
C THR A 492 -4.53 -17.58 -1.31
N GLY A 493 -4.31 -16.76 -0.28
CA GLY A 493 -3.09 -16.68 0.53
C GLY A 493 -1.83 -16.84 -0.31
N THR A 494 -1.23 -15.76 -0.73
CA THR A 494 -0.03 -15.80 -1.58
C THR A 494 1.23 -16.19 -0.82
N LYS A 495 1.15 -16.34 0.51
CA LYS A 495 2.31 -16.74 1.33
C LYS A 495 2.68 -18.19 1.10
N PRO A 496 3.92 -18.49 0.67
CA PRO A 496 4.37 -19.86 0.47
C PRO A 496 4.24 -20.69 1.75
N GLY A 497 3.61 -21.86 1.62
CA GLY A 497 3.46 -22.83 2.73
C GLY A 497 2.20 -22.69 3.56
N ILE A 498 1.31 -21.74 3.26
CA ILE A 498 -0.02 -21.69 3.87
C ILE A 498 -1.03 -22.23 2.86
N GLU A 499 -1.43 -23.50 3.05
CA GLU A 499 -2.48 -24.11 2.27
C GLU A 499 -3.82 -23.96 3.01
N GLY A 500 -4.78 -23.34 2.36
CA GLY A 500 -6.16 -23.25 2.84
C GLY A 500 -6.78 -21.88 2.62
N LEU A 501 -8.11 -21.85 2.59
CA LEU A 501 -8.89 -20.62 2.54
C LEU A 501 -8.89 -20.01 3.95
N SER A 502 -8.28 -18.83 4.10
CA SER A 502 -8.39 -18.03 5.33
C SER A 502 -9.02 -16.69 4.97
N ALA A 503 -10.01 -16.27 5.75
CA ALA A 503 -10.58 -14.93 5.68
C ALA A 503 -9.77 -13.92 6.50
N ASP A 504 -8.71 -14.38 7.19
CA ASP A 504 -7.89 -13.54 8.03
C ASP A 504 -6.89 -12.74 7.18
N PRO A 505 -6.62 -11.47 7.52
CA PRO A 505 -5.63 -10.65 6.84
C PRO A 505 -4.22 -11.26 6.90
N ARG A 506 -3.42 -11.04 5.84
CA ARG A 506 -2.09 -11.65 5.67
C ARG A 506 -1.01 -10.65 5.26
N GLY A 507 -1.35 -9.38 5.11
CA GLY A 507 -0.42 -8.35 4.69
C GLY A 507 0.81 -8.21 5.60
N GLU A 508 1.87 -7.67 5.07
CA GLU A 508 3.14 -7.44 5.76
C GLU A 508 3.47 -5.93 5.79
N VAL A 509 4.51 -5.53 6.51
CA VAL A 509 5.05 -4.18 6.40
C VAL A 509 6.25 -4.22 5.46
N HIS A 510 6.16 -3.49 4.35
CA HIS A 510 7.26 -3.29 3.42
C HIS A 510 8.08 -2.06 3.79
N VAL A 511 9.35 -2.08 3.46
CA VAL A 511 10.30 -0.98 3.68
C VAL A 511 10.90 -0.58 2.34
N ILE A 512 10.69 0.68 1.97
CA ILE A 512 11.18 1.27 0.73
C ILE A 512 12.26 2.29 1.08
N ASP A 513 13.44 2.13 0.53
CA ASP A 513 14.51 3.14 0.58
C ASP A 513 14.13 4.30 -0.36
N VAL A 514 14.03 5.48 0.21
CA VAL A 514 13.68 6.75 -0.45
C VAL A 514 14.79 7.79 -0.32
N THR A 515 16.04 7.35 -0.11
CA THR A 515 17.21 8.23 -0.17
C THR A 515 17.20 9.05 -1.46
N ASP A 516 16.77 8.45 -2.57
CA ASP A 516 16.38 9.12 -3.80
C ASP A 516 14.87 8.99 -4.01
N LEU A 517 14.12 10.07 -3.77
CA LEU A 517 12.66 10.11 -3.94
C LEU A 517 12.21 9.86 -5.39
N GLU A 518 13.07 10.08 -6.38
CA GLU A 518 12.75 9.85 -7.79
C GLU A 518 12.94 8.38 -8.19
N HIS A 519 13.81 7.66 -7.48
CA HIS A 519 14.17 6.27 -7.74
C HIS A 519 14.10 5.42 -6.46
N PRO A 520 12.92 5.32 -5.82
CA PRO A 520 12.76 4.53 -4.61
C PRO A 520 13.04 3.04 -4.86
N VAL A 521 13.64 2.36 -3.88
CA VAL A 521 14.09 0.96 -3.99
C VAL A 521 13.53 0.13 -2.85
N TYR A 522 13.06 -1.08 -3.15
CA TYR A 522 12.64 -2.04 -2.13
C TYR A 522 13.82 -2.48 -1.26
N ALA A 523 13.71 -2.33 0.06
CA ALA A 523 14.79 -2.61 0.99
C ALA A 523 14.53 -3.86 1.85
N ALA A 524 13.41 -3.89 2.56
CA ALA A 524 13.14 -4.91 3.57
C ALA A 524 11.63 -5.15 3.74
N ARG A 525 11.27 -6.15 4.54
CA ARG A 525 9.92 -6.40 5.00
C ARG A 525 9.89 -6.87 6.44
N TYR A 526 8.75 -6.70 7.10
CA TYR A 526 8.43 -7.36 8.35
C TYR A 526 7.20 -8.23 8.13
N ASP A 527 7.42 -9.54 8.02
CA ASP A 527 6.43 -10.54 7.67
C ASP A 527 6.14 -11.48 8.84
N VAL A 528 5.03 -11.24 9.55
CA VAL A 528 4.56 -12.14 10.61
C VAL A 528 3.74 -13.26 9.97
N PRO A 529 4.16 -14.53 10.11
CA PRO A 529 3.36 -15.63 9.62
C PRO A 529 1.94 -15.63 10.25
N GLU A 530 0.93 -15.89 9.43
CA GLU A 530 -0.47 -16.04 9.87
C GLU A 530 -1.15 -14.78 10.41
N ALA A 531 -0.58 -13.58 10.19
CA ALA A 531 -1.18 -12.32 10.61
C ALA A 531 -1.01 -11.23 9.53
N GLY A 532 -1.80 -10.17 9.59
CA GLY A 532 -1.79 -9.08 8.63
C GLY A 532 -1.52 -7.72 9.27
N ALA A 533 -0.71 -6.88 8.62
CA ALA A 533 -0.43 -5.51 9.04
C ALA A 533 -1.64 -4.61 8.78
N HIS A 534 -1.76 -3.55 9.57
CA HIS A 534 -2.67 -2.43 9.37
C HIS A 534 -1.99 -1.12 9.78
N ASN A 535 -2.64 -0.20 10.51
CA ASN A 535 -2.08 1.10 10.83
C ASN A 535 -0.95 1.02 11.88
N PHE A 536 0.03 1.92 11.76
CA PHE A 536 1.21 1.93 12.60
C PHE A 536 1.72 3.35 12.90
N TRP A 537 2.62 3.43 13.87
CA TRP A 537 3.37 4.61 14.22
C TRP A 537 4.86 4.28 14.42
N ILE A 538 5.71 5.28 14.21
CA ILE A 538 7.16 5.14 14.44
C ILE A 538 7.61 6.17 15.47
N ARG A 539 8.39 5.72 16.46
CA ARG A 539 9.01 6.57 17.47
C ARG A 539 10.38 6.01 17.81
N ASP A 540 11.41 6.84 17.78
CA ASP A 540 12.79 6.49 18.19
C ASP A 540 13.29 5.17 17.57
N ASP A 541 13.16 5.04 16.25
CA ASP A 541 13.51 3.83 15.48
C ASP A 541 12.83 2.53 15.94
N VAL A 542 11.67 2.67 16.54
CA VAL A 542 10.75 1.55 16.83
C VAL A 542 9.45 1.73 16.07
N LEU A 543 9.11 0.72 15.26
CA LEU A 543 7.83 0.61 14.60
C LEU A 543 6.82 -0.05 15.54
N TYR A 544 5.73 0.65 15.85
CA TYR A 544 4.59 0.14 16.61
C TYR A 544 3.44 -0.10 15.65
N VAL A 545 3.05 -1.34 15.46
CA VAL A 545 2.07 -1.70 14.42
C VAL A 545 0.90 -2.51 14.97
N GLY A 546 -0.31 -2.14 14.53
CA GLY A 546 -1.50 -2.97 14.63
C GLY A 546 -1.43 -4.07 13.58
N PHE A 547 -1.40 -5.32 14.03
CA PHE A 547 -1.17 -6.47 13.16
C PHE A 547 -2.38 -7.41 13.17
N TYR A 548 -3.58 -6.87 13.04
CA TYR A 548 -4.86 -7.57 13.09
C TYR A 548 -4.89 -8.68 14.17
N GLN A 549 -5.06 -9.95 13.76
CA GLN A 549 -5.05 -11.09 14.69
C GLN A 549 -3.68 -11.34 15.34
N GLY A 550 -2.62 -10.76 14.83
CA GLY A 550 -1.27 -10.73 15.43
C GLY A 550 -1.11 -9.71 16.55
N GLY A 551 -2.10 -8.87 16.81
CA GLY A 551 -2.13 -7.91 17.91
C GLY A 551 -1.23 -6.67 17.71
N ILE A 552 -0.78 -6.10 18.82
CA ILE A 552 0.16 -4.98 18.86
C ILE A 552 1.58 -5.54 18.78
N ARG A 553 2.43 -4.96 17.92
CA ARG A 553 3.83 -5.35 17.79
C ARG A 553 4.75 -4.14 17.84
N ALA A 554 5.93 -4.32 18.44
CA ALA A 554 7.01 -3.34 18.48
C ALA A 554 8.25 -3.94 17.82
N VAL A 555 8.80 -3.26 16.80
CA VAL A 555 9.87 -3.77 15.93
C VAL A 555 11.02 -2.78 15.89
N ASP A 556 12.24 -3.25 16.08
CA ASP A 556 13.48 -2.47 15.88
C ASP A 556 13.70 -2.22 14.39
N ILE A 557 13.68 -0.95 14.02
CA ILE A 557 13.92 -0.47 12.65
C ILE A 557 15.16 0.42 12.57
N SER A 558 16.06 0.30 13.55
CA SER A 558 17.31 1.06 13.59
C SER A 558 18.33 0.56 12.56
N GLY A 559 19.22 1.47 12.13
CA GLY A 559 20.30 1.16 11.19
C GLY A 559 19.83 0.86 9.79
N ASP A 560 20.68 0.23 8.98
CA ASP A 560 20.33 -0.19 7.63
C ASP A 560 19.38 -1.39 7.65
N LEU A 561 18.36 -1.37 6.78
CA LEU A 561 17.33 -2.39 6.73
C LEU A 561 17.43 -3.20 5.43
N ARG A 562 17.44 -4.53 5.56
CA ARG A 562 17.49 -5.47 4.44
C ARG A 562 16.81 -6.79 4.80
N GLY A 563 16.10 -7.41 3.84
CA GLY A 563 15.52 -8.74 4.01
C GLY A 563 14.34 -8.78 4.97
N ASP A 564 14.16 -9.89 5.68
CA ASP A 564 13.02 -10.13 6.54
C ASP A 564 13.32 -9.80 8.02
N LEU A 565 12.79 -8.67 8.50
CA LEU A 565 13.02 -8.15 9.86
C LEU A 565 12.48 -9.08 10.95
N TYR A 566 11.38 -9.82 10.67
CA TYR A 566 10.83 -10.79 11.61
C TYR A 566 11.79 -11.98 11.81
N ARG A 567 12.29 -12.54 10.70
CA ARG A 567 13.25 -13.67 10.75
C ARG A 567 14.59 -13.28 11.36
N GLN A 568 14.95 -12.02 11.31
CA GLN A 568 16.16 -11.47 11.94
C GLN A 568 16.02 -11.29 13.46
N GLY A 569 14.84 -11.49 14.03
CA GLY A 569 14.57 -11.28 15.44
C GLY A 569 14.57 -9.81 15.85
N ARG A 570 14.12 -8.92 14.96
CA ARG A 570 13.96 -7.48 15.23
C ARG A 570 12.66 -7.15 15.96
N GLU A 571 11.74 -8.12 16.15
CA GLU A 571 10.58 -7.94 17.03
C GLU A 571 11.04 -7.82 18.48
N ILE A 572 10.75 -6.66 19.10
CA ILE A 572 11.10 -6.34 20.49
C ILE A 572 10.06 -6.92 21.45
N ALA A 573 8.79 -6.71 21.13
CA ALA A 573 7.68 -7.13 21.99
C ALA A 573 6.38 -7.24 21.20
N HIS A 574 5.45 -8.08 21.67
CA HIS A 574 4.10 -8.12 21.15
C HIS A 574 3.07 -8.36 22.25
N PHE A 575 1.81 -8.02 21.96
CA PHE A 575 0.67 -8.26 22.83
C PHE A 575 -0.61 -8.52 22.02
N LEU A 576 -1.40 -9.49 22.42
CA LEU A 576 -2.70 -9.81 21.81
C LEU A 576 -3.82 -9.19 22.63
N PRO A 577 -4.48 -8.11 22.19
CA PRO A 577 -5.63 -7.51 22.86
C PRO A 577 -6.82 -8.47 22.80
N ALA A 578 -7.09 -9.17 23.88
CA ALA A 578 -8.19 -10.13 23.96
C ALA A 578 -9.02 -9.89 25.22
N ALA A 579 -10.15 -9.21 25.04
CA ALA A 579 -11.08 -8.91 26.13
C ALA A 579 -12.20 -9.95 26.27
N GLY A 580 -12.83 -10.00 27.44
CA GLY A 580 -13.91 -10.92 27.74
C GLY A 580 -15.28 -10.47 27.20
N PRO A 581 -16.35 -11.27 27.40
CA PRO A 581 -17.68 -11.00 26.83
C PRO A 581 -18.36 -9.71 27.31
N GLU A 582 -17.95 -9.17 28.46
CA GLU A 582 -18.51 -7.91 28.98
C GLU A 582 -17.81 -6.69 28.40
N ASP A 583 -16.61 -6.87 27.79
CA ASP A 583 -15.71 -5.80 27.39
C ASP A 583 -15.50 -5.73 25.88
N ALA A 584 -15.91 -6.75 25.13
CA ALA A 584 -15.65 -6.87 23.70
C ALA A 584 -16.89 -7.26 22.89
N LYS A 585 -17.01 -6.73 21.67
CA LYS A 585 -18.04 -7.11 20.70
C LYS A 585 -17.88 -8.56 20.23
N LEU A 586 -16.65 -8.98 19.98
CA LEU A 586 -16.28 -10.36 19.71
C LEU A 586 -15.21 -10.79 20.72
N PRO A 587 -15.61 -11.54 21.77
CA PRO A 587 -14.70 -11.88 22.85
C PRO A 587 -13.55 -12.79 22.41
N TYR A 588 -12.40 -12.61 23.06
CA TYR A 588 -11.19 -13.44 22.88
C TYR A 588 -10.66 -13.53 21.45
N SER A 589 -11.01 -12.57 20.61
CA SER A 589 -10.61 -12.52 19.21
C SER A 589 -9.89 -11.18 18.93
N PRO A 590 -8.57 -11.12 19.11
CA PRO A 590 -7.83 -9.90 18.79
C PRO A 590 -7.93 -9.58 17.31
N MET A 591 -8.10 -8.30 17.01
CA MET A 591 -8.10 -7.76 15.67
C MET A 591 -7.65 -6.29 15.72
N THR A 592 -6.36 -6.09 15.99
CA THR A 592 -5.78 -4.77 16.23
C THR A 592 -5.72 -3.97 14.94
N TRP A 593 -6.37 -2.80 14.96
CA TRP A 593 -6.55 -1.94 13.80
C TRP A 593 -5.38 -0.98 13.60
N GLY A 594 -4.99 -0.24 14.66
CA GLY A 594 -3.92 0.74 14.54
C GLY A 594 -3.31 1.11 15.88
N VAL A 595 -2.13 1.73 15.82
CA VAL A 595 -1.38 2.21 16.97
C VAL A 595 -0.97 3.67 16.73
N TYR A 596 -1.23 4.53 17.72
CA TYR A 596 -0.88 5.95 17.67
C TYR A 596 -0.40 6.46 19.03
N PRO A 597 0.49 7.48 19.07
CA PRO A 597 0.83 8.17 20.30
C PRO A 597 -0.27 9.15 20.71
N MET A 598 -0.15 9.71 21.92
CA MET A 598 -0.86 10.94 22.23
C MET A 598 -0.19 12.12 21.54
N PHE A 599 -0.93 12.83 20.70
CA PHE A 599 -0.46 14.06 20.06
C PHE A 599 -0.78 15.30 20.89
N THR A 600 0.05 16.31 20.77
CA THR A 600 -0.30 17.71 21.08
C THR A 600 -0.57 18.48 19.79
N ASN A 601 -0.86 19.80 19.92
CA ASN A 601 -1.00 20.66 18.75
C ASN A 601 0.27 20.63 17.89
N GLY A 602 0.09 20.63 16.55
CA GLY A 602 1.16 20.40 15.59
C GLY A 602 1.54 18.91 15.46
N TRP A 603 0.68 18.01 15.94
CA TRP A 603 0.83 16.55 15.92
C TRP A 603 2.17 16.06 16.49
N GLN A 604 2.64 16.76 17.50
CA GLN A 604 3.85 16.34 18.20
C GLN A 604 3.54 15.15 19.12
N ASP A 605 4.29 14.07 18.94
CA ASP A 605 4.25 12.91 19.83
C ASP A 605 4.74 13.32 21.24
N THR A 606 3.92 13.07 22.26
CA THR A 606 4.25 13.44 23.64
C THR A 606 5.24 12.48 24.32
N GLY A 607 5.58 11.36 23.66
CA GLY A 607 6.25 10.23 24.29
C GLY A 607 5.32 9.45 25.24
N GLY A 608 5.85 8.47 25.91
CA GLY A 608 5.11 7.69 26.92
C GLY A 608 4.01 6.80 26.35
N THR A 609 2.78 6.94 26.85
CA THR A 609 1.66 6.05 26.52
C THR A 609 1.29 6.09 25.04
N LEU A 610 1.15 4.90 24.46
CA LEU A 610 0.59 4.65 23.13
C LEU A 610 -0.86 4.17 23.27
N PHE A 611 -1.63 4.40 22.23
CA PHE A 611 -3.02 3.97 22.11
C PHE A 611 -3.19 3.09 20.89
N ALA A 612 -3.96 2.00 21.06
CA ALA A 612 -4.34 1.14 19.96
C ALA A 612 -5.86 0.97 19.93
N THR A 613 -6.41 0.77 18.75
CA THR A 613 -7.73 0.18 18.62
C THR A 613 -7.64 -1.28 18.27
N ASP A 614 -8.47 -2.05 18.92
CA ASP A 614 -8.79 -3.42 18.51
C ASP A 614 -10.24 -3.43 18.01
N TYR A 615 -10.44 -3.89 16.79
CA TYR A 615 -11.74 -3.92 16.10
C TYR A 615 -12.85 -4.55 16.95
N ASN A 616 -12.51 -5.57 17.72
CA ASN A 616 -13.44 -6.37 18.49
C ASN A 616 -13.61 -5.90 19.93
N SER A 617 -12.61 -5.23 20.52
CA SER A 617 -12.58 -4.93 21.96
C SER A 617 -12.37 -3.46 22.33
N GLY A 618 -12.14 -2.58 21.35
CA GLY A 618 -12.12 -1.12 21.60
C GLY A 618 -10.74 -0.52 21.81
N LEU A 619 -10.67 0.48 22.72
CA LEU A 619 -9.47 1.29 22.96
C LEU A 619 -8.54 0.63 23.97
N TRP A 620 -7.28 0.50 23.64
CA TRP A 620 -6.22 0.04 24.53
C TRP A 620 -5.16 1.12 24.70
N SER A 621 -4.72 1.36 25.93
CA SER A 621 -3.57 2.19 26.24
C SER A 621 -2.45 1.32 26.78
N PHE A 622 -1.20 1.57 26.34
CA PHE A 622 -0.06 0.75 26.69
C PHE A 622 1.25 1.52 26.63
N THR A 623 2.30 0.95 27.23
CA THR A 623 3.68 1.37 27.06
C THR A 623 4.52 0.18 26.63
N VAL A 624 5.68 0.43 26.05
CA VAL A 624 6.64 -0.60 25.71
C VAL A 624 7.93 -0.36 26.49
N GLU A 625 8.32 -1.35 27.27
CA GLU A 625 9.63 -1.42 27.89
C GLU A 625 10.63 -1.86 26.82
N LEU A 626 11.54 -0.97 26.44
CA LEU A 626 12.58 -1.26 25.46
C LEU A 626 13.74 -2.03 26.11
N PRO A 627 14.53 -2.78 25.33
CA PRO A 627 15.71 -3.49 25.82
C PRO A 627 16.74 -2.56 26.47
N GLU A 628 17.48 -3.04 27.45
CA GLU A 628 18.58 -2.28 28.08
C GLU A 628 19.78 -2.07 27.12
N GLU A 629 20.03 -3.01 26.19
CA GLU A 629 21.03 -2.84 25.14
C GLU A 629 20.52 -1.83 24.10
N PRO A 630 21.39 -0.96 23.58
CA PRO A 630 21.00 -0.02 22.54
C PRO A 630 20.39 -0.74 21.34
N ILE A 631 19.31 -0.19 20.82
CA ILE A 631 18.67 -0.66 19.59
C ILE A 631 19.60 -0.43 18.39
N SER A 632 20.42 0.63 18.45
CA SER A 632 21.38 1.01 17.39
C SER A 632 22.84 0.75 17.82
#